data_1fd0855eac481fdba489f7263d8febe0
#
_entry.id   1fd0855eac481fdba489f7263d8febe0
#
_cell.length_a   1.000
_cell.length_b   1.000
_cell.length_c   1.000
_cell.angle_alpha   90.00
_cell.angle_beta   90.00
_cell.angle_gamma   90.00
#
_symmetry.space_group_name_H-M   'P 1'
#
loop_
_entity.id
_entity.type
_entity.pdbx_description
1 polymer ?
#
loop_
_entity_poly.entity_id
_entity_poly.type
_entity_poly.pdbx_seq_one_letter_code
_entity_poly.pdbx_strand_id
1 'polypeptide(L)'
;MSDGKKQRNVGRPNTQTTLTGRRRFIGALGATTATLALRSTLAESANFSSGASLDFGGSATGTGSLTVDMSASIESTTQLPEPGDSGIEHIIVVMMENRSFDHYLGWLPGADGKQAGLSFTDRNGLTHSTFHLTEFQTCNYQDPDHSYEGGRIQYDEGACDGWLRASGTDMLPVSYYIQDDLAFYGKAAPGWTTFDRYFSAIMAETYPNRIYMHAAQTDRIHNSTVISALPTIWDGLAARGLTGTYYYGDTPFLALWGPKYIPISKPFDAFLTDCAAGILPNVCFVDPRFGGEGQGISSDDHPTADIRNGQALLGQIYNAVTHSPCWKNTVLFINYDEWGGFFDHVPPPVAPIPEADQVAGNQDGLLGFRVPCIMISPFARRGYVSHMPYDHTSILKMIEWRWSLAPLTVRDATANNIAKALDFKNPNLAAPPIAVPQGPFGTVCSSVNSSSVEDFASLASMAKTMGFSTY
;
A
#
# COMPACT_ATOMS: atom_id res chain seq x y z
N MET A 1 -57.55 19.59 43.77
CA MET A 1 -58.41 18.42 43.83
C MET A 1 -57.51 17.30 43.31
N SER A 2 -56.83 16.66 44.23
CA SER A 2 -57.06 15.41 44.97
C SER A 2 -56.92 14.22 44.07
N ASP A 3 -55.92 13.48 44.27
CA ASP A 3 -55.64 12.25 45.00
C ASP A 3 -55.62 11.07 44.03
N GLY A 4 -54.77 10.09 44.03
CA GLY A 4 -54.14 9.43 45.16
C GLY A 4 -53.24 8.25 44.68
N LYS A 5 -52.39 7.96 45.57
CA LYS A 5 -51.44 6.83 45.65
C LYS A 5 -52.01 5.45 45.41
N LYS A 6 -51.16 4.51 44.90
CA LYS A 6 -50.88 3.26 45.64
C LYS A 6 -49.67 2.52 45.09
N GLN A 7 -48.70 2.35 45.98
CA GLN A 7 -47.63 1.38 45.96
C GLN A 7 -48.17 -0.04 46.15
N ARG A 8 -47.53 -1.06 45.53
CA ARG A 8 -47.32 -2.39 46.15
C ARG A 8 -46.04 -3.03 45.70
N ASN A 9 -45.20 -3.26 46.66
CA ASN A 9 -44.08 -4.14 46.75
C ASN A 9 -44.51 -5.60 46.87
N VAL A 10 -43.66 -6.57 46.45
CA VAL A 10 -43.46 -7.96 46.91
C VAL A 10 -42.80 -8.67 45.71
N GLY A 11 -41.65 -9.38 45.73
CA GLY A 11 -40.83 -9.93 46.74
C GLY A 11 -39.84 -10.85 46.01
N ARG A 12 -38.60 -10.88 46.43
CA ARG A 12 -37.59 -11.86 46.03
C ARG A 12 -37.91 -13.23 46.63
N PRO A 13 -37.35 -14.34 46.03
CA PRO A 13 -36.45 -15.10 46.88
C PRO A 13 -35.11 -15.47 46.23
N ASN A 14 -34.13 -15.44 47.10
CA ASN A 14 -32.81 -15.97 47.09
C ASN A 14 -32.83 -17.51 47.02
N THR A 15 -31.91 -18.11 46.25
CA THR A 15 -31.35 -19.43 46.59
C THR A 15 -29.88 -19.49 46.25
N GLN A 16 -29.08 -19.41 47.31
CA GLN A 16 -27.70 -19.90 47.35
C GLN A 16 -27.69 -21.42 47.25
N THR A 17 -26.73 -21.96 46.51
CA THR A 17 -26.22 -23.31 46.81
C THR A 17 -24.70 -23.31 46.67
N THR A 18 -24.11 -23.77 47.73
CA THR A 18 -22.71 -23.80 48.14
C THR A 18 -21.90 -24.86 47.42
N LEU A 19 -20.65 -24.48 47.15
CA LEU A 19 -19.33 -25.19 47.34
C LEU A 19 -19.32 -26.70 47.57
N THR A 20 -18.47 -27.43 46.80
CA THR A 20 -17.26 -28.10 47.37
C THR A 20 -16.50 -28.83 46.27
N GLY A 21 -15.13 -28.81 46.35
CA GLY A 21 -14.30 -29.78 45.63
C GLY A 21 -12.89 -29.30 45.28
N ARG A 22 -12.06 -29.05 46.32
CA ARG A 22 -10.60 -28.99 46.17
C ARG A 22 -10.03 -30.35 45.79
N ARG A 23 -9.15 -30.40 44.79
CA ARG A 23 -8.00 -31.36 44.83
C ARG A 23 -6.76 -30.66 44.29
N ARG A 24 -5.81 -30.49 45.21
CA ARG A 24 -4.40 -30.20 44.98
C ARG A 24 -3.75 -31.43 44.40
N PHE A 25 -2.89 -31.28 43.37
CA PHE A 25 -1.78 -32.19 43.14
C PHE A 25 -0.50 -31.36 43.04
N ILE A 26 0.41 -31.68 43.98
CA ILE A 26 1.82 -31.25 44.03
C ILE A 26 2.61 -32.39 43.42
N GLY A 27 3.58 -32.06 42.57
CA GLY A 27 4.59 -33.03 42.10
C GLY A 27 5.53 -32.32 41.13
N ALA A 28 6.53 -31.80 41.65
CA ALA A 28 7.97 -32.10 41.71
C ALA A 28 8.77 -31.82 40.42
N LEU A 29 9.77 -30.97 40.66
CA LEU A 29 10.91 -30.54 39.83
C LEU A 29 11.57 -31.70 39.06
N GLY A 30 11.99 -31.40 37.85
CA GLY A 30 13.03 -32.11 37.12
C GLY A 30 13.69 -31.16 36.12
N ALA A 31 14.75 -30.50 36.57
CA ALA A 31 15.66 -29.76 35.70
C ALA A 31 16.54 -30.72 34.91
N THR A 32 16.52 -30.65 33.58
CA THR A 32 17.57 -31.23 32.74
C THR A 32 18.07 -30.19 31.78
N THR A 33 19.21 -29.63 32.09
CA THR A 33 20.07 -28.86 31.21
C THR A 33 20.61 -29.76 30.11
N ALA A 34 20.21 -29.47 28.85
CA ALA A 34 20.88 -30.07 27.68
C ALA A 34 21.71 -28.98 27.01
N THR A 35 23.01 -29.05 27.21
CA THR A 35 24.03 -28.28 26.51
C THR A 35 24.18 -28.87 25.11
N LEU A 36 23.77 -28.15 24.08
CA LEU A 36 24.11 -28.50 22.70
C LEU A 36 25.39 -27.77 22.30
N ALA A 37 26.45 -28.53 22.15
CA ALA A 37 27.72 -28.07 21.58
C ALA A 37 27.58 -27.92 20.05
N LEU A 38 27.81 -26.71 19.54
CA LEU A 38 28.05 -26.47 18.11
C LEU A 38 29.42 -27.06 17.74
N ARG A 39 29.41 -28.05 16.87
CA ARG A 39 30.61 -28.42 16.08
C ARG A 39 30.50 -27.78 14.70
N SER A 40 31.42 -26.88 14.44
CA SER A 40 31.77 -26.41 13.10
C SER A 40 32.42 -27.55 12.32
N THR A 41 31.89 -27.88 11.14
CA THR A 41 32.63 -28.67 10.15
C THR A 41 32.76 -27.84 8.89
N LEU A 42 34.01 -27.73 8.48
CA LEU A 42 34.56 -27.06 7.32
C LEU A 42 33.99 -27.60 6.00
N ALA A 43 33.91 -26.67 5.04
CA ALA A 43 33.58 -26.90 3.66
C ALA A 43 34.52 -27.89 2.99
N GLU A 44 33.97 -28.85 2.27
CA GLU A 44 34.63 -29.51 1.16
C GLU A 44 33.93 -29.17 -0.14
N SER A 45 34.71 -28.57 -1.01
CA SER A 45 34.37 -28.28 -2.40
C SER A 45 34.28 -29.59 -3.17
N ALA A 46 33.10 -29.93 -3.69
CA ALA A 46 32.93 -31.00 -4.66
C ALA A 46 32.62 -30.39 -6.04
N ASN A 47 33.59 -30.49 -6.93
CA ASN A 47 33.43 -30.36 -8.36
C ASN A 47 32.49 -31.46 -8.88
N PHE A 48 31.38 -31.10 -9.50
CA PHE A 48 30.60 -32.02 -10.31
C PHE A 48 30.72 -31.62 -11.78
N SER A 49 31.42 -32.46 -12.52
CA SER A 49 31.46 -32.43 -13.99
C SER A 49 30.18 -33.02 -14.58
N SER A 50 29.79 -32.37 -15.65
CA SER A 50 28.82 -32.72 -16.69
C SER A 50 28.45 -34.19 -16.91
N GLY A 51 27.17 -34.45 -17.13
CA GLY A 51 26.70 -35.51 -17.99
C GLY A 51 25.58 -36.38 -17.42
N ALA A 52 24.33 -35.97 -17.61
CA ALA A 52 23.20 -36.88 -17.77
C ALA A 52 22.10 -36.19 -18.59
N SER A 53 21.98 -36.57 -19.84
CA SER A 53 20.85 -36.26 -20.69
C SER A 53 19.66 -37.14 -20.29
N LEU A 54 18.55 -36.56 -19.88
CA LEU A 54 17.27 -37.23 -19.79
C LEU A 54 16.44 -36.82 -21.02
N ASP A 55 16.25 -37.79 -21.90
CA ASP A 55 15.46 -37.69 -23.11
C ASP A 55 13.97 -37.80 -22.72
N PHE A 56 13.23 -36.73 -22.83
CA PHE A 56 11.77 -36.75 -22.81
C PHE A 56 11.25 -36.44 -24.21
N GLY A 57 10.96 -37.48 -24.95
CA GLY A 57 10.26 -37.39 -26.21
C GLY A 57 8.85 -36.80 -26.02
N GLY A 58 8.66 -35.62 -26.51
CA GLY A 58 7.40 -34.91 -26.57
C GLY A 58 7.53 -33.76 -27.57
N SER A 59 7.07 -33.95 -28.80
CA SER A 59 6.98 -32.91 -29.81
C SER A 59 5.95 -31.87 -29.41
N ALA A 60 6.42 -30.68 -29.03
CA ALA A 60 5.60 -29.48 -28.96
C ALA A 60 6.35 -28.36 -29.71
N THR A 61 5.91 -28.07 -30.91
CA THR A 61 6.30 -26.89 -31.68
C THR A 61 5.64 -25.65 -31.07
N GLY A 62 6.29 -25.08 -30.08
CA GLY A 62 5.99 -23.78 -29.52
C GLY A 62 7.30 -23.02 -29.40
N THR A 63 7.57 -22.06 -30.30
CA THR A 63 8.65 -21.10 -30.17
C THR A 63 8.28 -20.08 -29.08
N GLY A 64 8.21 -20.51 -27.84
CA GLY A 64 8.19 -19.65 -26.69
C GLY A 64 9.62 -19.18 -26.45
N SER A 65 9.92 -17.92 -26.77
CA SER A 65 11.13 -17.27 -26.33
C SER A 65 11.11 -17.27 -24.80
N LEU A 66 11.99 -18.05 -24.17
CA LEU A 66 12.33 -17.93 -22.76
C LEU A 66 13.11 -16.60 -22.60
N THR A 67 12.39 -15.49 -22.52
CA THR A 67 12.96 -14.27 -21.96
C THR A 67 13.17 -14.54 -20.48
N VAL A 68 14.39 -14.91 -20.10
CA VAL A 68 14.82 -14.90 -18.70
C VAL A 68 14.55 -13.49 -18.21
N ASP A 69 13.75 -13.35 -17.16
CA ASP A 69 13.46 -12.07 -16.54
C ASP A 69 14.76 -11.47 -15.98
N MET A 70 15.39 -10.64 -16.81
CA MET A 70 16.70 -10.05 -16.50
C MET A 70 16.64 -9.08 -15.32
N SER A 71 15.48 -8.44 -15.07
CA SER A 71 15.36 -7.47 -13.99
C SER A 71 15.30 -8.14 -12.62
N ALA A 72 14.49 -9.19 -12.47
CA ALA A 72 14.42 -9.99 -11.25
C ALA A 72 15.78 -10.61 -10.92
N SER A 73 16.56 -11.01 -11.94
CA SER A 73 17.91 -11.53 -11.75
C SER A 73 18.91 -10.47 -11.27
N ILE A 74 18.81 -9.23 -11.78
CA ILE A 74 19.67 -8.12 -11.35
C ILE A 74 19.40 -7.79 -9.87
N GLU A 75 18.17 -7.60 -9.48
CA GLU A 75 17.80 -7.22 -8.11
C GLU A 75 18.10 -8.32 -7.10
N SER A 76 17.85 -9.60 -7.44
CA SER A 76 18.18 -10.72 -6.57
C SER A 76 19.65 -10.82 -6.23
N THR A 77 20.54 -10.40 -7.14
CA THR A 77 22.01 -10.40 -6.97
C THR A 77 22.57 -9.07 -6.48
N THR A 78 21.74 -8.00 -6.42
CA THR A 78 22.17 -6.68 -5.95
C THR A 78 22.54 -6.75 -4.47
N GLN A 79 23.80 -6.48 -4.15
CA GLN A 79 24.25 -6.27 -2.78
C GLN A 79 24.02 -4.81 -2.40
N LEU A 80 23.30 -4.59 -1.31
CA LEU A 80 23.14 -3.26 -0.76
C LEU A 80 24.46 -2.80 -0.13
N PRO A 81 24.79 -1.51 -0.21
CA PRO A 81 25.93 -0.96 0.52
C PRO A 81 25.64 -1.02 2.04
N GLU A 82 26.67 -0.78 2.85
CA GLU A 82 26.43 -0.52 4.26
C GLU A 82 25.45 0.65 4.38
N PRO A 83 24.47 0.59 5.31
CA PRO A 83 23.40 1.59 5.39
C PRO A 83 23.91 3.04 5.44
N GLY A 84 24.99 3.30 6.19
CA GLY A 84 25.64 4.61 6.30
C GLY A 84 26.26 5.12 5.02
N ASP A 85 26.68 4.21 4.12
CA ASP A 85 27.36 4.52 2.87
C ASP A 85 26.42 4.61 1.67
N SER A 86 25.12 4.44 1.89
CA SER A 86 24.09 4.46 0.83
C SER A 86 23.92 5.83 0.16
N GLY A 87 24.31 6.91 0.83
CA GLY A 87 24.08 8.27 0.36
C GLY A 87 22.64 8.75 0.49
N ILE A 88 21.71 7.91 0.99
CA ILE A 88 20.31 8.27 1.20
C ILE A 88 20.16 8.94 2.56
N GLU A 89 19.60 10.15 2.58
CA GLU A 89 19.30 10.90 3.81
C GLU A 89 17.80 11.14 4.00
N HIS A 90 17.05 11.09 2.90
CA HIS A 90 15.61 11.36 2.89
C HIS A 90 14.86 10.29 2.10
N ILE A 91 13.84 9.70 2.70
CA ILE A 91 12.88 8.82 2.03
C ILE A 91 11.51 9.48 2.12
N ILE A 92 10.90 9.71 0.96
CA ILE A 92 9.58 10.33 0.83
C ILE A 92 8.64 9.27 0.25
N VAL A 93 7.49 9.08 0.90
CA VAL A 93 6.44 8.15 0.46
C VAL A 93 5.18 8.96 0.21
N VAL A 94 4.68 8.95 -1.01
CA VAL A 94 3.37 9.49 -1.40
C VAL A 94 2.43 8.32 -1.59
N MET A 95 1.26 8.35 -0.94
CA MET A 95 0.27 7.29 -1.07
C MET A 95 -1.05 7.87 -1.58
N MET A 96 -1.37 7.52 -2.83
CA MET A 96 -2.61 7.86 -3.51
C MET A 96 -3.69 6.82 -3.21
N GLU A 97 -4.86 6.88 -3.86
CA GLU A 97 -6.00 6.00 -3.59
C GLU A 97 -6.51 5.27 -4.81
N ASN A 98 -6.76 3.99 -4.57
CA ASN A 98 -7.77 3.14 -5.20
C ASN A 98 -7.59 2.96 -6.72
N ARG A 99 -6.38 2.55 -7.16
CA ARG A 99 -6.15 2.21 -8.58
C ARG A 99 -5.27 0.97 -8.72
N SER A 100 -5.68 0.03 -9.58
CA SER A 100 -4.86 -1.13 -9.91
C SER A 100 -3.76 -0.80 -10.92
N PHE A 101 -2.76 -1.67 -11.00
CA PHE A 101 -1.66 -1.50 -11.97
C PHE A 101 -2.17 -1.58 -13.41
N ASP A 102 -2.97 -2.57 -13.76
CA ASP A 102 -3.46 -2.70 -15.14
C ASP A 102 -4.37 -1.54 -15.54
N HIS A 103 -5.22 -1.07 -14.64
CA HIS A 103 -6.08 0.08 -14.89
C HIS A 103 -5.29 1.35 -15.23
N TYR A 104 -4.17 1.59 -14.53
CA TYR A 104 -3.39 2.84 -14.64
C TYR A 104 -2.14 2.72 -15.50
N LEU A 105 -1.38 1.62 -15.38
CA LEU A 105 -0.06 1.46 -15.99
C LEU A 105 0.03 0.23 -16.92
N GLY A 106 -1.06 -0.48 -17.16
CA GLY A 106 -1.06 -1.67 -18.02
C GLY A 106 -0.62 -1.41 -19.47
N TRP A 107 -0.53 -0.15 -19.88
CA TRP A 107 0.01 0.31 -21.17
C TRP A 107 1.55 0.39 -21.19
N LEU A 108 2.24 0.34 -20.03
CA LEU A 108 3.67 0.62 -19.93
C LEU A 108 4.51 -0.42 -20.67
N PRO A 109 5.34 -0.03 -21.66
CA PRO A 109 6.20 -0.97 -22.37
C PRO A 109 7.22 -1.64 -21.45
N GLY A 110 7.36 -2.96 -21.56
CA GLY A 110 8.28 -3.76 -20.76
C GLY A 110 7.71 -4.19 -19.40
N ALA A 111 6.55 -3.69 -19.00
CA ALA A 111 5.84 -4.16 -17.83
C ALA A 111 4.93 -5.35 -18.18
N ASP A 112 4.66 -6.19 -17.18
CA ASP A 112 3.61 -7.22 -17.29
C ASP A 112 2.24 -6.55 -17.09
N GLY A 113 1.80 -5.81 -18.10
CA GLY A 113 0.55 -5.05 -18.12
C GLY A 113 -0.41 -5.58 -19.15
N LYS A 114 -1.73 -5.52 -18.87
CA LYS A 114 -2.80 -5.85 -19.78
C LYS A 114 -3.94 -4.86 -19.66
N GLN A 115 -4.49 -4.42 -20.80
CA GLN A 115 -5.61 -3.49 -20.83
C GLN A 115 -6.68 -3.92 -21.83
N ALA A 116 -6.44 -3.67 -23.11
CA ALA A 116 -7.38 -4.03 -24.18
C ALA A 116 -7.43 -5.54 -24.44
N GLY A 117 -8.61 -6.01 -24.88
CA GLY A 117 -8.79 -7.39 -25.31
C GLY A 117 -9.07 -8.41 -24.21
N LEU A 118 -9.18 -7.97 -22.95
CA LEU A 118 -9.69 -8.82 -21.87
C LEU A 118 -11.22 -8.78 -21.85
N SER A 119 -11.84 -9.80 -21.27
CA SER A 119 -13.28 -9.85 -21.09
C SER A 119 -13.65 -10.55 -19.80
N PHE A 120 -14.70 -10.05 -19.13
CA PHE A 120 -15.16 -10.53 -17.84
C PHE A 120 -16.65 -10.75 -17.84
N THR A 121 -17.11 -11.74 -17.09
CA THR A 121 -18.53 -12.11 -17.02
C THR A 121 -19.17 -11.51 -15.79
N ASP A 122 -20.32 -10.86 -15.97
CA ASP A 122 -21.10 -10.26 -14.89
C ASP A 122 -21.95 -11.30 -14.12
N ARG A 123 -22.70 -10.83 -13.11
CA ARG A 123 -23.60 -11.68 -12.30
C ARG A 123 -24.74 -12.32 -13.09
N ASN A 124 -25.07 -11.80 -14.29
CA ASN A 124 -26.14 -12.30 -15.13
C ASN A 124 -25.62 -13.27 -16.21
N GLY A 125 -24.30 -13.53 -16.23
CA GLY A 125 -23.65 -14.38 -17.23
C GLY A 125 -23.36 -13.68 -18.54
N LEU A 126 -23.45 -12.35 -18.62
CA LEU A 126 -23.08 -11.57 -19.79
C LEU A 126 -21.60 -11.23 -19.74
N THR A 127 -20.94 -11.38 -20.89
CA THR A 127 -19.51 -11.09 -21.04
C THR A 127 -19.30 -9.68 -21.58
N HIS A 128 -18.43 -8.92 -20.93
CA HIS A 128 -18.10 -7.55 -21.26
C HIS A 128 -16.58 -7.42 -21.45
N SER A 129 -16.18 -6.63 -22.45
CA SER A 129 -14.78 -6.36 -22.71
C SER A 129 -14.28 -5.20 -21.86
N THR A 130 -12.97 -5.21 -21.54
CA THR A 130 -12.29 -4.02 -21.02
C THR A 130 -12.40 -2.86 -22.01
N PHE A 131 -12.43 -1.63 -21.50
CA PHE A 131 -12.58 -0.44 -22.34
C PHE A 131 -11.74 0.74 -21.86
N HIS A 132 -11.34 1.59 -22.79
CA HIS A 132 -10.66 2.85 -22.48
C HIS A 132 -11.65 3.82 -21.85
N LEU A 133 -11.36 4.25 -20.62
CA LEU A 133 -12.12 5.26 -19.89
C LEU A 133 -11.68 6.65 -20.35
N THR A 134 -12.60 7.41 -20.92
CA THR A 134 -12.32 8.76 -21.44
C THR A 134 -12.73 9.88 -20.47
N GLU A 135 -13.50 9.54 -19.46
CA GLU A 135 -13.91 10.43 -18.39
C GLU A 135 -12.81 10.50 -17.32
N PHE A 136 -12.34 11.71 -17.02
CA PHE A 136 -11.37 11.93 -15.93
C PHE A 136 -12.02 12.00 -14.55
N GLN A 137 -13.32 12.30 -14.49
CA GLN A 137 -14.13 12.30 -13.28
C GLN A 137 -15.34 11.37 -13.46
N THR A 138 -15.46 10.37 -12.64
CA THR A 138 -16.38 9.26 -12.84
C THR A 138 -17.71 9.41 -12.09
N CYS A 139 -18.31 10.62 -12.14
CA CYS A 139 -19.57 10.95 -11.46
C CYS A 139 -20.75 10.02 -11.76
N ASN A 140 -20.76 9.38 -12.95
CA ASN A 140 -21.89 8.58 -13.42
C ASN A 140 -21.72 7.08 -13.11
N TYR A 141 -20.62 6.71 -12.45
CA TYR A 141 -20.31 5.34 -12.10
C TYR A 141 -20.47 5.11 -10.60
N GLN A 142 -20.60 3.87 -10.22
CA GLN A 142 -20.52 3.44 -8.83
C GLN A 142 -19.07 3.17 -8.47
N ASP A 143 -18.73 3.42 -7.21
CA ASP A 143 -17.45 3.02 -6.65
C ASP A 143 -17.34 1.48 -6.72
N PRO A 144 -16.29 0.92 -7.35
CA PRO A 144 -16.15 -0.53 -7.43
C PRO A 144 -15.92 -1.14 -6.05
N ASP A 145 -16.41 -2.36 -5.86
CA ASP A 145 -16.20 -3.08 -4.60
C ASP A 145 -14.72 -3.42 -4.41
N HIS A 146 -14.12 -2.90 -3.35
CA HIS A 146 -12.74 -3.14 -2.92
C HIS A 146 -12.66 -3.61 -1.46
N SER A 147 -13.79 -4.14 -0.96
CA SER A 147 -13.87 -4.72 0.37
C SER A 147 -13.06 -6.00 0.52
N TYR A 148 -12.84 -6.43 1.76
CA TYR A 148 -12.18 -7.71 2.08
C TYR A 148 -12.87 -8.89 1.39
N GLU A 149 -14.20 -8.93 1.38
CA GLU A 149 -15.02 -9.96 0.74
C GLU A 149 -15.07 -9.81 -0.78
N GLY A 150 -15.22 -8.58 -1.26
CA GLY A 150 -15.25 -8.27 -2.69
C GLY A 150 -13.96 -8.65 -3.40
N GLY A 151 -12.82 -8.37 -2.77
CA GLY A 151 -11.50 -8.76 -3.29
C GLY A 151 -11.38 -10.26 -3.51
N ARG A 152 -11.96 -11.09 -2.65
CA ARG A 152 -11.92 -12.55 -2.80
C ARG A 152 -12.81 -13.06 -3.93
N ILE A 153 -13.94 -12.37 -4.19
CA ILE A 153 -14.75 -12.64 -5.38
C ILE A 153 -13.98 -12.28 -6.65
N GLN A 154 -13.26 -11.15 -6.64
CA GLN A 154 -12.44 -10.69 -7.75
C GLN A 154 -11.25 -11.62 -8.01
N TYR A 155 -10.60 -12.09 -6.94
CA TYR A 155 -9.48 -13.02 -6.98
C TYR A 155 -9.87 -14.39 -7.55
N ASP A 156 -11.05 -14.91 -7.20
CA ASP A 156 -11.61 -16.18 -7.66
C ASP A 156 -10.57 -17.32 -7.73
N GLU A 157 -9.98 -17.64 -6.58
CA GLU A 157 -8.95 -18.69 -6.45
C GLU A 157 -7.73 -18.52 -7.37
N GLY A 158 -7.45 -17.28 -7.80
CA GLY A 158 -6.33 -16.93 -8.68
C GLY A 158 -6.71 -16.75 -10.15
N ALA A 159 -7.96 -16.94 -10.53
CA ALA A 159 -8.44 -16.67 -11.90
C ALA A 159 -8.48 -15.17 -12.21
N CYS A 160 -8.62 -14.31 -11.20
CA CYS A 160 -8.69 -12.85 -11.34
C CYS A 160 -9.76 -12.39 -12.34
N ASP A 161 -10.96 -12.98 -12.27
CA ASP A 161 -12.03 -12.77 -13.25
C ASP A 161 -13.37 -12.32 -12.62
N GLY A 162 -13.41 -12.14 -11.30
CA GLY A 162 -14.62 -11.79 -10.55
C GLY A 162 -15.00 -10.30 -10.52
N TRP A 163 -14.35 -9.45 -11.27
CA TRP A 163 -14.46 -7.99 -11.23
C TRP A 163 -15.90 -7.47 -11.33
N LEU A 164 -16.66 -7.97 -12.32
CA LEU A 164 -18.06 -7.62 -12.52
C LEU A 164 -19.04 -8.46 -11.67
N ARG A 165 -18.54 -9.51 -11.01
CA ARG A 165 -19.32 -10.30 -10.05
C ARG A 165 -19.28 -9.69 -8.64
N ALA A 166 -18.16 -9.07 -8.25
CA ALA A 166 -18.02 -8.39 -6.98
C ALA A 166 -18.78 -7.06 -6.97
N SER A 167 -18.53 -6.23 -7.97
CA SER A 167 -19.13 -4.90 -8.10
C SER A 167 -20.60 -4.95 -8.54
N GLY A 168 -21.25 -3.81 -8.50
CA GLY A 168 -22.66 -3.64 -8.80
C GLY A 168 -23.06 -3.91 -10.25
N THR A 169 -23.65 -2.91 -10.90
CA THR A 169 -24.26 -3.07 -12.24
C THR A 169 -23.54 -2.31 -13.33
N ASP A 170 -22.49 -1.57 -13.02
CA ASP A 170 -21.75 -0.80 -14.00
C ASP A 170 -20.40 -1.41 -14.40
N MET A 171 -19.76 -0.79 -15.38
CA MET A 171 -18.59 -1.33 -16.06
C MET A 171 -17.28 -0.69 -15.58
N LEU A 172 -17.31 0.23 -14.62
CA LEU A 172 -16.13 0.95 -14.16
C LEU A 172 -14.96 0.01 -13.75
N PRO A 173 -15.23 -1.11 -13.04
CA PRO A 173 -14.16 -2.03 -12.62
C PRO A 173 -13.27 -2.55 -13.74
N VAL A 174 -13.77 -2.62 -14.98
CA VAL A 174 -13.04 -3.18 -16.13
C VAL A 174 -12.59 -2.12 -17.14
N SER A 175 -12.58 -0.86 -16.70
CA SER A 175 -12.06 0.27 -17.46
C SER A 175 -10.56 0.47 -17.24
N TYR A 176 -9.89 1.20 -18.14
CA TYR A 176 -8.48 1.57 -18.01
C TYR A 176 -8.19 2.94 -18.63
N TYR A 177 -7.13 3.60 -18.15
CA TYR A 177 -6.53 4.78 -18.76
C TYR A 177 -5.32 4.42 -19.59
N ILE A 178 -5.04 5.19 -20.65
CA ILE A 178 -3.85 5.04 -21.48
C ILE A 178 -2.80 6.10 -21.12
N GLN A 179 -1.61 5.97 -21.70
CA GLN A 179 -0.48 6.85 -21.43
C GLN A 179 -0.82 8.35 -21.55
N ASP A 180 -1.58 8.73 -22.57
CA ASP A 180 -1.88 10.13 -22.88
C ASP A 180 -2.90 10.75 -21.93
N ASP A 181 -3.67 9.93 -21.20
CA ASP A 181 -4.65 10.42 -20.20
C ASP A 181 -3.95 10.89 -18.91
N LEU A 182 -2.78 10.32 -18.60
CA LEU A 182 -2.08 10.47 -17.34
C LEU A 182 -0.90 11.44 -17.47
N ALA A 183 -1.17 12.74 -17.33
CA ALA A 183 -0.20 13.81 -17.62
C ALA A 183 1.13 13.66 -16.85
N PHE A 184 1.10 13.19 -15.60
CA PHE A 184 2.28 12.89 -14.80
C PHE A 184 2.82 11.49 -15.10
N TYR A 185 2.01 10.44 -14.89
CA TYR A 185 2.46 9.06 -15.05
C TYR A 185 2.89 8.73 -16.47
N GLY A 186 2.23 9.30 -17.48
CA GLY A 186 2.60 9.11 -18.90
C GLY A 186 4.04 9.51 -19.24
N LYS A 187 4.67 10.34 -18.39
CA LYS A 187 6.09 10.74 -18.48
C LYS A 187 6.95 10.12 -17.39
N ALA A 188 6.43 10.05 -16.17
CA ALA A 188 7.20 9.56 -15.02
C ALA A 188 7.46 8.05 -15.10
N ALA A 189 6.45 7.24 -15.42
CA ALA A 189 6.58 5.78 -15.44
C ALA A 189 7.60 5.29 -16.49
N PRO A 190 7.60 5.78 -17.75
CA PRO A 190 8.65 5.40 -18.69
C PRO A 190 10.03 5.98 -18.39
N GLY A 191 10.11 7.04 -17.58
CA GLY A 191 11.35 7.78 -17.32
C GLY A 191 12.13 7.30 -16.09
N TRP A 192 11.45 6.71 -15.12
CA TRP A 192 11.99 6.32 -13.82
C TRP A 192 11.93 4.81 -13.60
N THR A 193 12.11 4.34 -12.36
CA THR A 193 11.91 2.93 -12.02
C THR A 193 10.43 2.71 -11.70
N THR A 194 9.78 1.81 -12.44
CA THR A 194 8.41 1.36 -12.19
C THR A 194 8.40 -0.08 -11.72
N PHE A 195 7.51 -0.41 -10.78
CA PHE A 195 7.39 -1.76 -10.23
C PHE A 195 6.08 -2.39 -10.73
N ASP A 196 6.18 -3.42 -11.54
CA ASP A 196 5.00 -4.14 -12.07
C ASP A 196 4.59 -5.36 -11.25
N ARG A 197 5.25 -5.56 -10.11
CA ARG A 197 4.94 -6.56 -9.09
C ARG A 197 4.86 -5.92 -7.70
N TYR A 198 4.34 -4.71 -7.61
CA TYR A 198 4.07 -4.05 -6.35
C TYR A 198 2.60 -4.25 -5.97
N PHE A 199 2.38 -4.93 -4.86
CA PHE A 199 1.06 -5.33 -4.37
C PHE A 199 0.64 -4.47 -3.19
N SER A 200 -0.66 -4.22 -3.01
CA SER A 200 -1.14 -3.68 -1.75
C SER A 200 -0.95 -4.70 -0.62
N ALA A 201 -0.82 -4.23 0.61
CA ALA A 201 -0.33 -5.06 1.71
C ALA A 201 -1.31 -6.15 2.18
N ILE A 202 -2.60 -5.92 1.98
CA ILE A 202 -3.68 -6.84 2.32
C ILE A 202 -4.81 -6.67 1.30
N MET A 203 -5.51 -7.75 0.96
CA MET A 203 -6.70 -7.69 0.11
C MET A 203 -7.89 -7.17 0.91
N ALA A 204 -7.91 -5.87 1.13
CA ALA A 204 -8.90 -5.15 1.92
C ALA A 204 -8.92 -3.67 1.52
N GLU A 205 -9.80 -2.91 2.13
CA GLU A 205 -10.08 -1.49 1.91
C GLU A 205 -8.89 -0.56 2.25
N THR A 206 -9.08 0.72 2.04
CA THR A 206 -8.14 1.83 2.25
C THR A 206 -7.48 1.81 3.63
N TYR A 207 -8.26 1.80 4.73
CA TYR A 207 -7.68 1.94 6.07
C TYR A 207 -6.78 0.79 6.48
N PRO A 208 -7.14 -0.49 6.28
CA PRO A 208 -6.22 -1.60 6.49
C PRO A 208 -4.88 -1.44 5.79
N ASN A 209 -4.89 -1.05 4.52
CA ASN A 209 -3.67 -0.88 3.71
C ASN A 209 -2.83 0.32 4.13
N ARG A 210 -3.45 1.46 4.45
CA ARG A 210 -2.74 2.63 4.98
C ARG A 210 -2.16 2.38 6.36
N ILE A 211 -2.87 1.63 7.24
CA ILE A 211 -2.32 1.20 8.53
C ILE A 211 -1.07 0.33 8.31
N TYR A 212 -1.11 -0.58 7.35
CA TYR A 212 0.05 -1.41 6.98
C TYR A 212 1.27 -0.58 6.59
N MET A 213 1.09 0.50 5.82
CA MET A 213 2.19 1.38 5.42
C MET A 213 2.86 2.08 6.62
N HIS A 214 2.19 2.17 7.75
CA HIS A 214 2.76 2.77 8.97
C HIS A 214 3.20 1.74 10.00
N ALA A 215 2.54 0.58 10.08
CA ALA A 215 2.67 -0.38 11.18
C ALA A 215 3.12 -1.80 10.77
N ALA A 216 3.28 -2.08 9.47
CA ALA A 216 3.58 -3.42 8.91
C ALA A 216 2.58 -4.50 9.34
N GLN A 217 1.40 -4.12 9.76
CA GLN A 217 0.26 -4.96 10.18
C GLN A 217 -0.99 -4.10 10.24
N THR A 218 -2.16 -4.74 10.41
CA THR A 218 -3.41 -4.04 10.62
C THR A 218 -4.21 -4.62 11.78
N ASP A 219 -5.03 -3.80 12.44
CA ASP A 219 -5.95 -4.22 13.50
C ASP A 219 -7.41 -4.31 13.01
N ARG A 220 -7.62 -4.21 11.70
CA ARG A 220 -8.93 -4.25 11.05
C ARG A 220 -8.84 -4.73 9.62
N ILE A 221 -9.94 -5.29 9.09
CA ILE A 221 -10.08 -5.69 7.68
C ILE A 221 -11.12 -4.84 6.94
N HIS A 222 -11.79 -3.92 7.64
CA HIS A 222 -12.72 -2.94 7.11
C HIS A 222 -12.38 -1.54 7.61
N ASN A 223 -12.81 -0.52 6.86
CA ASN A 223 -12.65 0.87 7.27
C ASN A 223 -13.38 1.14 8.59
N SER A 224 -12.71 1.72 9.53
CA SER A 224 -13.30 2.16 10.79
C SER A 224 -12.43 3.22 11.47
N THR A 225 -13.07 4.12 12.23
CA THR A 225 -12.38 5.17 13.01
C THR A 225 -12.01 4.75 14.45
N VAL A 226 -11.99 3.46 14.72
CA VAL A 226 -11.48 2.93 16.00
C VAL A 226 -10.01 3.29 16.14
N ILE A 227 -9.63 3.82 17.32
CA ILE A 227 -8.24 4.20 17.57
C ILE A 227 -7.35 2.97 17.61
N SER A 228 -6.31 2.98 16.79
CA SER A 228 -5.27 1.96 16.74
C SER A 228 -4.25 2.14 17.87
N ALA A 229 -3.78 1.03 18.44
CA ALA A 229 -2.68 0.99 19.39
C ALA A 229 -1.41 0.35 18.80
N LEU A 230 -1.40 0.05 17.53
CA LEU A 230 -0.27 -0.62 16.87
C LEU A 230 0.99 0.25 16.92
N PRO A 231 2.16 -0.33 17.20
CA PRO A 231 3.43 0.37 17.01
C PRO A 231 3.65 0.71 15.55
N THR A 232 4.34 1.80 15.28
CA THR A 232 4.54 2.29 13.92
C THR A 232 6.00 2.58 13.64
N ILE A 233 6.33 2.78 12.37
CA ILE A 233 7.66 3.23 11.94
C ILE A 233 8.05 4.57 12.60
N TRP A 234 7.09 5.43 12.91
CA TRP A 234 7.31 6.70 13.61
C TRP A 234 7.90 6.51 15.01
N ASP A 235 7.46 5.47 15.71
CA ASP A 235 7.99 5.11 17.03
C ASP A 235 9.46 4.65 16.92
N GLY A 236 9.75 3.84 15.89
CA GLY A 236 11.10 3.37 15.59
C GLY A 236 12.06 4.52 15.26
N LEU A 237 11.63 5.47 14.43
CA LEU A 237 12.40 6.67 14.09
C LEU A 237 12.68 7.52 15.35
N ALA A 238 11.64 7.82 16.13
CA ALA A 238 11.76 8.60 17.35
C ALA A 238 12.73 7.95 18.37
N ALA A 239 12.66 6.63 18.55
CA ALA A 239 13.55 5.89 19.44
C ALA A 239 15.02 5.97 19.04
N ARG A 240 15.32 6.25 17.76
CA ARG A 240 16.68 6.43 17.22
C ARG A 240 17.08 7.91 17.11
N GLY A 241 16.22 8.85 17.54
CA GLY A 241 16.48 10.28 17.40
C GLY A 241 16.45 10.77 15.95
N LEU A 242 15.79 10.03 15.06
CA LEU A 242 15.60 10.39 13.65
C LEU A 242 14.37 11.26 13.49
N THR A 243 14.37 12.08 12.46
CA THR A 243 13.25 12.96 12.15
C THR A 243 12.27 12.29 11.19
N GLY A 244 11.00 12.32 11.53
CA GLY A 244 9.90 11.89 10.68
C GLY A 244 8.81 12.94 10.64
N THR A 245 8.21 13.19 9.49
CA THR A 245 7.07 14.11 9.33
C THR A 245 6.04 13.49 8.40
N TYR A 246 4.80 13.60 8.83
CA TYR A 246 3.63 13.24 8.05
C TYR A 246 2.97 14.53 7.54
N TYR A 247 2.88 14.66 6.22
CA TYR A 247 2.24 15.78 5.54
C TYR A 247 0.91 15.31 4.93
N TYR A 248 -0.13 16.14 5.01
CA TYR A 248 -1.47 15.79 4.56
C TYR A 248 -2.16 16.95 3.84
N GLY A 249 -3.00 16.61 2.87
CA GLY A 249 -3.73 17.60 2.07
C GLY A 249 -4.85 18.28 2.89
N ASP A 250 -5.68 17.50 3.58
CA ASP A 250 -6.81 18.01 4.38
C ASP A 250 -7.10 17.17 5.63
N THR A 251 -7.10 15.85 5.52
CA THR A 251 -7.47 14.92 6.59
C THR A 251 -6.25 14.11 7.03
N PRO A 252 -5.78 14.25 8.29
CA PRO A 252 -4.61 13.51 8.75
C PRO A 252 -4.98 12.06 9.10
N PHE A 253 -4.54 11.10 8.29
CA PHE A 253 -4.77 9.66 8.52
C PHE A 253 -4.20 9.18 9.86
N LEU A 254 -3.10 9.76 10.33
CA LEU A 254 -2.49 9.43 11.61
C LEU A 254 -3.39 9.76 12.83
N ALA A 255 -4.51 10.44 12.64
CA ALA A 255 -5.52 10.61 13.69
C ALA A 255 -6.10 9.27 14.15
N LEU A 256 -5.97 8.20 13.37
CA LEU A 256 -6.32 6.83 13.79
C LEU A 256 -5.46 6.32 14.96
N TRP A 257 -4.36 6.96 15.30
CA TRP A 257 -3.60 6.71 16.54
C TRP A 257 -3.89 7.74 17.66
N GLY A 258 -5.04 8.40 17.61
CA GLY A 258 -5.37 9.45 18.53
C GLY A 258 -4.44 10.67 18.37
N PRO A 259 -4.22 11.48 19.42
CA PRO A 259 -3.40 12.68 19.33
C PRO A 259 -1.88 12.40 19.29
N LYS A 260 -1.46 11.14 19.31
CA LYS A 260 -0.05 10.72 19.45
C LYS A 260 0.88 11.39 18.42
N TYR A 261 0.43 11.53 17.20
CA TYR A 261 1.26 12.00 16.07
C TYR A 261 0.98 13.44 15.64
N ILE A 262 0.21 14.22 16.43
CA ILE A 262 0.03 15.66 16.17
C ILE A 262 1.38 16.38 16.00
N PRO A 263 2.42 16.13 16.86
CA PRO A 263 3.68 16.88 16.77
C PRO A 263 4.46 16.67 15.46
N ILE A 264 4.22 15.57 14.74
CA ILE A 264 4.89 15.26 13.47
C ILE A 264 3.99 15.46 12.25
N SER A 265 2.72 15.84 12.46
CA SER A 265 1.73 16.04 11.40
C SER A 265 1.69 17.49 10.96
N LYS A 266 1.86 17.75 9.66
CA LYS A 266 1.90 19.10 9.09
C LYS A 266 1.02 19.17 7.82
N PRO A 267 0.47 20.35 7.46
CA PRO A 267 -0.22 20.54 6.19
C PRO A 267 0.74 20.39 4.99
N PHE A 268 0.20 20.04 3.83
CA PHE A 268 0.96 19.83 2.59
C PHE A 268 1.83 21.05 2.20
N ASP A 269 1.39 22.28 2.42
CA ASP A 269 2.18 23.47 2.12
C ASP A 269 3.50 23.52 2.91
N ALA A 270 3.53 22.92 4.10
CA ALA A 270 4.76 22.80 4.85
C ALA A 270 5.76 21.86 4.15
N PHE A 271 5.29 20.79 3.46
CA PHE A 271 6.17 19.94 2.65
C PHE A 271 6.86 20.72 1.54
N LEU A 272 6.12 21.54 0.81
CA LEU A 272 6.68 22.39 -0.25
C LEU A 272 7.72 23.37 0.30
N THR A 273 7.43 23.95 1.48
CA THR A 273 8.34 24.86 2.19
C THR A 273 9.61 24.13 2.66
N ASP A 274 9.47 22.96 3.28
CA ASP A 274 10.59 22.14 3.77
C ASP A 274 11.47 21.65 2.60
N CYS A 275 10.88 21.30 1.45
CA CYS A 275 11.60 21.00 0.21
C CYS A 275 12.44 22.19 -0.26
N ALA A 276 11.82 23.37 -0.39
CA ALA A 276 12.48 24.57 -0.90
C ALA A 276 13.61 25.04 0.01
N ALA A 277 13.43 24.89 1.32
CA ALA A 277 14.44 25.25 2.32
C ALA A 277 15.58 24.21 2.47
N GLY A 278 15.43 23.02 1.90
CA GLY A 278 16.40 21.93 2.03
C GLY A 278 16.49 21.37 3.46
N ILE A 279 15.36 21.32 4.17
CA ILE A 279 15.24 20.83 5.56
C ILE A 279 14.31 19.63 5.70
N LEU A 280 14.23 18.81 4.66
CA LEU A 280 13.42 17.59 4.69
C LEU A 280 13.84 16.67 5.86
N PRO A 281 12.87 16.04 6.55
CA PRO A 281 13.16 15.00 7.54
C PRO A 281 13.78 13.76 6.91
N ASN A 282 14.30 12.84 7.74
CA ASN A 282 14.80 11.56 7.28
C ASN A 282 13.69 10.74 6.58
N VAL A 283 12.48 10.74 7.13
CA VAL A 283 11.32 10.07 6.53
C VAL A 283 10.15 11.03 6.44
N CYS A 284 9.58 11.14 5.25
CA CYS A 284 8.38 11.90 4.96
C CYS A 284 7.30 10.98 4.41
N PHE A 285 6.08 11.10 4.94
CA PHE A 285 4.89 10.58 4.27
C PHE A 285 4.04 11.75 3.81
N VAL A 286 3.46 11.64 2.64
CA VAL A 286 2.65 12.69 2.03
C VAL A 286 1.35 12.08 1.53
N ASP A 287 0.24 12.49 2.14
CA ASP A 287 -1.09 12.12 1.69
C ASP A 287 -1.75 13.24 0.90
N PRO A 288 -2.55 12.89 -0.12
CA PRO A 288 -3.30 13.83 -0.92
C PRO A 288 -4.44 14.50 -0.13
N ARG A 289 -5.20 15.33 -0.80
CA ARG A 289 -6.50 15.78 -0.31
C ARG A 289 -7.54 14.72 -0.61
N PHE A 290 -8.15 14.16 0.44
CA PHE A 290 -9.20 13.15 0.35
C PHE A 290 -10.59 13.76 0.18
N GLY A 291 -10.88 14.85 0.87
CA GLY A 291 -12.20 15.47 0.85
C GLY A 291 -12.52 16.17 -0.46
N GLY A 292 -13.80 16.04 -0.86
CA GLY A 292 -14.33 16.75 -2.03
C GLY A 292 -14.27 15.99 -3.34
N GLU A 293 -14.21 14.67 -3.33
CA GLU A 293 -14.26 13.81 -4.52
C GLU A 293 -15.43 14.16 -5.42
N GLY A 294 -16.67 14.06 -4.93
CA GLY A 294 -17.88 14.42 -5.65
C GLY A 294 -18.02 15.92 -5.96
N GLN A 295 -17.07 16.75 -5.50
CA GLN A 295 -16.98 18.17 -5.82
C GLN A 295 -15.88 18.46 -6.85
N GLY A 296 -15.14 17.43 -7.27
CA GLY A 296 -14.04 17.55 -8.23
C GLY A 296 -12.80 18.25 -7.69
N ILE A 297 -12.61 18.30 -6.37
CA ILE A 297 -11.49 19.02 -5.73
C ILE A 297 -10.54 18.13 -4.91
N SER A 298 -10.88 16.85 -4.69
CA SER A 298 -9.91 15.89 -4.13
C SER A 298 -8.75 15.66 -5.10
N SER A 299 -7.63 15.18 -4.57
CA SER A 299 -6.43 14.93 -5.37
C SER A 299 -5.82 13.54 -5.11
N ASP A 300 -6.63 12.63 -4.61
CA ASP A 300 -6.28 11.28 -4.20
C ASP A 300 -6.34 10.23 -5.31
N ASP A 301 -7.05 10.53 -6.41
CA ASP A 301 -7.37 9.63 -7.52
C ASP A 301 -8.50 8.62 -7.24
N HIS A 302 -9.13 8.64 -6.05
CA HIS A 302 -10.28 7.78 -5.74
C HIS A 302 -11.39 7.91 -6.81
N PRO A 303 -12.15 6.86 -7.15
CA PRO A 303 -13.32 6.97 -8.02
C PRO A 303 -14.25 8.12 -7.57
N THR A 304 -14.81 8.87 -8.55
CA THR A 304 -15.48 10.17 -8.48
C THR A 304 -14.58 11.39 -8.36
N ALA A 305 -13.33 11.27 -7.89
CA ALA A 305 -12.33 12.34 -8.04
C ALA A 305 -12.01 12.58 -9.52
N ASP A 306 -11.64 13.81 -9.85
CA ASP A 306 -11.02 14.09 -11.15
C ASP A 306 -9.53 13.79 -11.08
N ILE A 307 -9.10 12.70 -11.73
CA ILE A 307 -7.72 12.22 -11.67
C ILE A 307 -6.67 13.24 -12.12
N ARG A 308 -7.07 14.26 -12.88
CA ARG A 308 -6.15 15.35 -13.29
C ARG A 308 -5.66 16.17 -12.09
N ASN A 309 -6.44 16.22 -11.00
CA ASN A 309 -5.99 16.86 -9.75
C ASN A 309 -4.89 16.04 -9.07
N GLY A 310 -5.01 14.71 -9.04
CA GLY A 310 -3.95 13.82 -8.55
C GLY A 310 -2.68 13.95 -9.40
N GLN A 311 -2.81 13.94 -10.73
CA GLN A 311 -1.67 14.15 -11.63
C GLN A 311 -1.00 15.52 -11.36
N ALA A 312 -1.79 16.58 -11.11
CA ALA A 312 -1.27 17.90 -10.77
C ALA A 312 -0.52 17.90 -9.42
N LEU A 313 -1.07 17.27 -8.40
CA LEU A 313 -0.42 17.08 -7.10
C LEU A 313 0.94 16.36 -7.25
N LEU A 314 0.96 15.25 -7.98
CA LEU A 314 2.19 14.48 -8.22
C LEU A 314 3.24 15.30 -8.97
N GLY A 315 2.81 16.13 -9.93
CA GLY A 315 3.66 17.10 -10.62
C GLY A 315 4.26 18.14 -9.67
N GLN A 316 3.49 18.66 -8.72
CA GLN A 316 3.96 19.60 -7.70
C GLN A 316 4.99 18.95 -6.78
N ILE A 317 4.70 17.73 -6.28
CA ILE A 317 5.61 16.97 -5.43
C ILE A 317 6.92 16.68 -6.17
N TYR A 318 6.84 16.17 -7.41
CA TYR A 318 8.00 15.91 -8.24
C TYR A 318 8.88 17.16 -8.40
N ASN A 319 8.28 18.29 -8.75
CA ASN A 319 9.01 19.54 -8.92
C ASN A 319 9.63 20.02 -7.60
N ALA A 320 8.91 19.97 -6.49
CA ALA A 320 9.42 20.37 -5.19
C ALA A 320 10.64 19.52 -4.76
N VAL A 321 10.56 18.21 -4.91
CA VAL A 321 11.62 17.27 -4.52
C VAL A 321 12.86 17.39 -5.44
N THR A 322 12.66 17.42 -6.75
CA THR A 322 13.78 17.43 -7.70
C THR A 322 14.54 18.76 -7.75
N HIS A 323 13.92 19.86 -7.29
CA HIS A 323 14.56 21.17 -7.15
C HIS A 323 15.02 21.46 -5.72
N SER A 324 14.76 20.57 -4.77
CA SER A 324 15.21 20.71 -3.38
C SER A 324 16.73 20.60 -3.28
N PRO A 325 17.40 21.36 -2.39
CA PRO A 325 18.79 21.11 -2.02
C PRO A 325 19.04 19.68 -1.50
N CYS A 326 18.00 19.00 -1.00
CA CYS A 326 18.06 17.61 -0.54
C CYS A 326 18.05 16.58 -1.68
N TRP A 327 17.73 16.96 -2.93
CA TRP A 327 17.53 16.04 -4.05
C TRP A 327 18.60 14.97 -4.19
N LYS A 328 19.86 15.36 -4.10
CA LYS A 328 21.01 14.45 -4.28
C LYS A 328 21.03 13.24 -3.35
N ASN A 329 20.34 13.32 -2.22
CA ASN A 329 20.30 12.28 -1.18
C ASN A 329 18.87 11.75 -0.93
N THR A 330 17.94 11.99 -1.86
CA THR A 330 16.51 11.71 -1.69
C THR A 330 16.04 10.52 -2.53
N VAL A 331 15.18 9.69 -1.95
CA VAL A 331 14.36 8.70 -2.66
C VAL A 331 12.90 9.03 -2.44
N LEU A 332 12.17 9.22 -3.54
CA LEU A 332 10.73 9.45 -3.58
C LEU A 332 10.04 8.20 -4.13
N PHE A 333 9.12 7.65 -3.35
CA PHE A 333 8.15 6.63 -3.80
C PHE A 333 6.80 7.29 -4.00
N ILE A 334 6.13 6.94 -5.08
CA ILE A 334 4.71 7.25 -5.31
C ILE A 334 4.01 5.92 -5.52
N ASN A 335 3.10 5.58 -4.63
CA ASN A 335 2.33 4.35 -4.64
C ASN A 335 0.85 4.63 -4.35
N TYR A 336 0.04 3.57 -4.40
CA TYR A 336 -1.38 3.57 -4.07
C TYR A 336 -1.61 2.62 -2.90
N ASP A 337 -2.62 2.89 -2.11
CA ASP A 337 -2.96 2.10 -0.93
C ASP A 337 -3.54 0.74 -1.31
N GLU A 338 -4.51 0.70 -2.26
CA GLU A 338 -5.10 -0.54 -2.74
C GLU A 338 -5.66 -0.36 -4.17
N TRP A 339 -6.26 -1.42 -4.74
CA TRP A 339 -6.59 -1.52 -6.17
C TRP A 339 -7.93 -0.87 -6.58
N GLY A 340 -8.74 -0.40 -5.62
CA GLY A 340 -10.02 0.29 -5.89
C GLY A 340 -11.07 -0.57 -6.59
N GLY A 341 -11.00 -1.88 -6.47
CA GLY A 341 -11.91 -2.78 -7.18
C GLY A 341 -11.69 -2.85 -8.70
N PHE A 342 -10.65 -2.17 -9.23
CA PHE A 342 -10.29 -2.22 -10.64
C PHE A 342 -9.54 -3.49 -11.00
N PHE A 343 -9.76 -3.98 -12.21
CA PHE A 343 -9.17 -5.22 -12.69
C PHE A 343 -7.64 -5.19 -12.69
N ASP A 344 -7.08 -6.33 -12.37
CA ASP A 344 -5.67 -6.68 -12.57
C ASP A 344 -5.58 -8.16 -12.93
N HIS A 345 -4.73 -8.50 -13.90
CA HIS A 345 -4.65 -9.87 -14.38
C HIS A 345 -3.68 -10.76 -13.61
N VAL A 346 -2.93 -10.19 -12.66
CA VAL A 346 -1.91 -10.92 -11.91
C VAL A 346 -2.45 -11.29 -10.53
N PRO A 347 -2.55 -12.60 -10.23
CA PRO A 347 -2.98 -13.03 -8.91
C PRO A 347 -1.97 -12.60 -7.84
N PRO A 348 -2.43 -11.96 -6.74
CA PRO A 348 -1.57 -11.60 -5.64
C PRO A 348 -1.02 -12.82 -4.91
N PRO A 349 0.23 -12.75 -4.41
CA PRO A 349 0.82 -13.79 -3.60
C PRO A 349 0.29 -13.74 -2.16
N VAL A 350 0.65 -14.77 -1.37
CA VAL A 350 0.42 -14.78 0.08
C VAL A 350 1.67 -14.33 0.84
N ALA A 351 1.45 -13.75 2.00
CA ALA A 351 2.51 -13.32 2.91
C ALA A 351 2.21 -13.78 4.36
N PRO A 352 3.21 -13.81 5.25
CA PRO A 352 2.97 -14.14 6.66
C PRO A 352 1.93 -13.22 7.30
N ILE A 353 1.09 -13.76 8.18
CA ILE A 353 0.01 -13.02 8.84
C ILE A 353 0.48 -12.63 10.25
N PRO A 354 0.61 -11.32 10.56
CA PRO A 354 0.87 -10.85 11.93
C PRO A 354 -0.27 -11.23 12.89
N GLU A 355 0.02 -11.23 14.18
CA GLU A 355 -0.98 -11.58 15.21
C GLU A 355 -2.17 -10.60 15.20
N ALA A 356 -1.91 -9.30 15.03
CA ALA A 356 -2.98 -8.31 14.99
C ALA A 356 -3.94 -8.55 13.80
N ASP A 357 -3.40 -8.90 12.64
CA ASP A 357 -4.17 -9.26 11.45
C ASP A 357 -5.07 -10.47 11.68
N GLN A 358 -4.52 -11.51 12.32
CA GLN A 358 -5.29 -12.72 12.64
C GLN A 358 -6.47 -12.39 13.57
N VAL A 359 -6.24 -11.57 14.58
CA VAL A 359 -7.27 -11.08 15.50
C VAL A 359 -8.31 -10.23 14.76
N ALA A 360 -7.88 -9.44 13.78
CA ALA A 360 -8.74 -8.63 12.94
C ALA A 360 -9.61 -9.43 11.95
N GLY A 361 -9.26 -10.70 11.71
CA GLY A 361 -10.00 -11.59 10.80
C GLY A 361 -9.29 -11.93 9.49
N ASN A 362 -8.07 -11.45 9.25
CA ASN A 362 -7.26 -11.88 8.12
C ASN A 362 -6.78 -13.32 8.34
N GLN A 363 -7.23 -14.26 7.51
CA GLN A 363 -6.97 -15.69 7.69
C GLN A 363 -6.19 -16.34 6.54
N ASP A 364 -6.15 -15.72 5.37
CA ASP A 364 -5.54 -16.29 4.17
C ASP A 364 -4.17 -15.68 3.83
N GLY A 365 -3.86 -14.50 4.37
CA GLY A 365 -2.60 -13.81 4.11
C GLY A 365 -2.43 -13.33 2.67
N LEU A 366 -3.51 -13.26 1.89
CA LEU A 366 -3.46 -12.71 0.54
C LEU A 366 -3.05 -11.24 0.59
N LEU A 367 -2.04 -10.89 -0.19
CA LEU A 367 -1.80 -9.49 -0.55
C LEU A 367 -2.99 -9.00 -1.38
N GLY A 368 -3.21 -7.69 -1.45
CA GLY A 368 -4.15 -7.17 -2.43
C GLY A 368 -3.59 -7.19 -3.84
N PHE A 369 -4.38 -6.81 -4.83
CA PHE A 369 -3.92 -6.74 -6.21
C PHE A 369 -2.82 -5.70 -6.38
N ARG A 370 -2.15 -5.75 -7.54
CA ARG A 370 -1.08 -4.82 -7.85
C ARG A 370 -1.61 -3.39 -7.93
N VAL A 371 -0.80 -2.48 -7.40
CA VAL A 371 -1.05 -1.03 -7.45
C VAL A 371 0.11 -0.32 -8.15
N PRO A 372 -0.12 0.85 -8.76
CA PRO A 372 0.98 1.63 -9.32
C PRO A 372 2.02 1.97 -8.26
N CYS A 373 3.29 1.72 -8.57
CA CYS A 373 4.41 2.18 -7.75
C CYS A 373 5.56 2.61 -8.64
N ILE A 374 6.07 3.82 -8.41
CA ILE A 374 7.27 4.34 -9.07
C ILE A 374 8.26 4.86 -8.03
N MET A 375 9.55 4.75 -8.36
CA MET A 375 10.65 5.24 -7.54
C MET A 375 11.46 6.29 -8.31
N ILE A 376 11.57 7.47 -7.73
CA ILE A 376 12.20 8.65 -8.30
C ILE A 376 13.34 9.06 -7.39
N SER A 377 14.59 9.02 -7.91
CA SER A 377 15.79 9.28 -7.13
C SER A 377 16.98 9.49 -8.05
N PRO A 378 18.03 10.20 -7.64
CA PRO A 378 19.31 10.12 -8.31
C PRO A 378 19.88 8.69 -8.41
N PHE A 379 19.52 7.81 -7.48
CA PHE A 379 19.93 6.41 -7.46
C PHE A 379 18.96 5.49 -8.24
N ALA A 380 17.80 5.97 -8.69
CA ALA A 380 16.86 5.17 -9.45
C ALA A 380 17.39 4.84 -10.85
N ARG A 381 17.19 3.60 -11.30
CA ARG A 381 17.44 3.21 -12.69
C ARG A 381 16.44 3.92 -13.60
N ARG A 382 16.91 4.42 -14.73
CA ARG A 382 16.07 5.15 -15.69
C ARG A 382 15.43 4.20 -16.69
N GLY A 383 14.12 4.40 -16.93
CA GLY A 383 13.38 3.58 -17.88
C GLY A 383 13.45 2.09 -17.54
N TYR A 384 13.39 1.78 -16.25
CA TYR A 384 13.55 0.44 -15.73
C TYR A 384 12.23 -0.06 -15.13
N VAL A 385 11.84 -1.27 -15.51
CA VAL A 385 10.72 -1.98 -14.89
C VAL A 385 11.28 -3.08 -14.01
N SER A 386 10.91 -3.05 -12.74
CA SER A 386 11.23 -4.08 -11.76
C SER A 386 10.11 -5.12 -11.74
N HIS A 387 10.47 -6.39 -11.89
CA HIS A 387 9.54 -7.53 -11.82
C HIS A 387 9.67 -8.32 -10.49
N MET A 388 10.43 -7.80 -9.54
CA MET A 388 10.51 -8.40 -8.19
C MET A 388 9.23 -8.11 -7.42
N PRO A 389 8.68 -9.11 -6.68
CA PRO A 389 7.52 -8.88 -5.82
C PRO A 389 7.88 -7.93 -4.66
N TYR A 390 7.10 -6.88 -4.52
CA TYR A 390 7.15 -5.92 -3.44
C TYR A 390 5.75 -5.62 -2.93
N ASP A 391 5.67 -5.06 -1.72
CA ASP A 391 4.45 -4.51 -1.15
C ASP A 391 4.78 -3.28 -0.29
N HIS A 392 3.79 -2.72 0.40
CA HIS A 392 3.99 -1.57 1.28
C HIS A 392 5.09 -1.80 2.31
N THR A 393 5.21 -3.04 2.84
CA THR A 393 6.23 -3.38 3.84
C THR A 393 7.65 -3.42 3.26
N SER A 394 7.80 -3.49 1.94
CA SER A 394 9.09 -3.40 1.25
C SER A 394 9.72 -2.00 1.36
N ILE A 395 8.90 -0.95 1.40
CA ILE A 395 9.36 0.42 1.66
C ILE A 395 9.74 0.57 3.13
N LEU A 396 8.94 0.02 4.07
CA LEU A 396 9.30 -0.01 5.48
C LEU A 396 10.63 -0.74 5.70
N LYS A 397 10.82 -1.89 5.03
CA LYS A 397 12.08 -2.65 5.04
C LYS A 397 13.27 -1.81 4.59
N MET A 398 13.09 -0.94 3.60
CA MET A 398 14.15 -0.03 3.16
C MET A 398 14.45 1.03 4.21
N ILE A 399 13.43 1.60 4.86
CA ILE A 399 13.57 2.57 5.95
C ILE A 399 14.33 1.92 7.12
N GLU A 400 13.93 0.73 7.52
CA GLU A 400 14.57 -0.05 8.57
C GLU A 400 16.03 -0.35 8.26
N TRP A 401 16.32 -0.84 7.06
CA TRP A 401 17.69 -1.09 6.60
C TRP A 401 18.53 0.21 6.65
N ARG A 402 17.98 1.31 6.12
CA ARG A 402 18.76 2.57 6.02
C ARG A 402 19.20 3.11 7.38
N TRP A 403 18.38 2.99 8.39
CA TRP A 403 18.66 3.51 9.73
C TRP A 403 18.86 2.44 10.81
N SER A 404 19.01 1.19 10.41
CA SER A 404 19.22 0.04 11.32
C SER A 404 18.14 -0.04 12.39
N LEU A 405 16.88 0.11 11.99
CA LEU A 405 15.72 -0.10 12.83
C LEU A 405 15.39 -1.60 12.90
N ALA A 406 14.82 -2.02 14.01
CA ALA A 406 14.26 -3.37 14.10
C ALA A 406 12.97 -3.44 13.26
N PRO A 407 12.67 -4.57 12.63
CA PRO A 407 11.38 -4.78 11.98
C PRO A 407 10.22 -4.63 12.96
N LEU A 408 9.10 -4.12 12.48
CA LEU A 408 7.87 -3.96 13.25
C LEU A 408 7.17 -5.31 13.45
N THR A 409 7.17 -6.15 12.40
CA THR A 409 6.47 -7.44 12.40
C THR A 409 7.19 -8.49 11.54
N VAL A 410 6.59 -9.66 11.39
CA VAL A 410 7.06 -10.69 10.47
C VAL A 410 6.95 -10.25 9.01
N ARG A 411 6.03 -9.30 8.66
CA ARG A 411 5.79 -8.86 7.29
C ARG A 411 6.98 -8.10 6.73
N ASP A 412 7.38 -7.01 7.38
CA ASP A 412 8.54 -6.22 6.98
C ASP A 412 9.85 -6.97 7.20
N ALA A 413 9.93 -7.83 8.24
CA ALA A 413 11.09 -8.70 8.44
C ALA A 413 11.37 -9.62 7.25
N THR A 414 10.32 -10.14 6.60
CA THR A 414 10.43 -11.11 5.48
C THR A 414 10.26 -10.47 4.09
N ALA A 415 9.81 -9.21 4.02
CA ALA A 415 9.65 -8.50 2.76
C ALA A 415 10.97 -8.37 1.97
N ASN A 416 10.86 -8.28 0.65
CA ASN A 416 11.98 -7.88 -0.20
C ASN A 416 12.32 -6.40 0.06
N ASN A 417 13.59 -6.10 0.24
CA ASN A 417 14.03 -4.71 0.42
C ASN A 417 14.03 -3.99 -0.93
N ILE A 418 13.15 -3.02 -1.10
CA ILE A 418 12.96 -2.29 -2.37
C ILE A 418 14.20 -1.44 -2.76
N ALA A 419 15.13 -1.18 -1.82
CA ALA A 419 16.41 -0.54 -2.11
C ALA A 419 17.26 -1.32 -3.12
N LYS A 420 17.01 -2.63 -3.32
CA LYS A 420 17.72 -3.45 -4.33
C LYS A 420 17.46 -3.00 -5.77
N ALA A 421 16.38 -2.28 -6.02
CA ALA A 421 16.08 -1.69 -7.32
C ALA A 421 16.95 -0.45 -7.63
N LEU A 422 17.66 0.11 -6.65
CA LEU A 422 18.55 1.27 -6.82
C LEU A 422 19.88 0.89 -7.45
N ASP A 423 20.50 1.85 -8.14
CA ASP A 423 21.90 1.80 -8.61
C ASP A 423 22.75 2.78 -7.81
N PHE A 424 23.32 2.31 -6.71
CA PHE A 424 24.16 3.12 -5.84
C PHE A 424 25.53 3.47 -6.46
N LYS A 425 25.92 2.79 -7.55
CA LYS A 425 27.24 2.99 -8.18
C LYS A 425 27.23 4.12 -9.21
N ASN A 426 26.08 4.37 -9.82
CA ASN A 426 25.95 5.31 -10.94
C ASN A 426 24.82 6.33 -10.69
N PRO A 427 24.87 7.16 -9.63
CA PRO A 427 23.82 8.14 -9.37
C PRO A 427 23.73 9.17 -10.49
N ASN A 428 22.50 9.51 -10.90
CA ASN A 428 22.21 10.49 -11.93
C ASN A 428 21.30 11.61 -11.39
N LEU A 429 21.87 12.79 -11.18
CA LEU A 429 21.15 13.95 -10.64
C LEU A 429 20.16 14.60 -11.62
N ALA A 430 20.23 14.26 -12.91
CA ALA A 430 19.31 14.82 -13.88
C ALA A 430 17.86 14.42 -13.55
N ALA A 431 16.97 15.41 -13.51
CA ALA A 431 15.52 15.23 -13.34
C ALA A 431 14.83 15.93 -14.51
N PRO A 432 14.39 15.21 -15.54
CA PRO A 432 13.70 15.81 -16.66
C PRO A 432 12.44 16.54 -16.18
N PRO A 433 12.13 17.75 -16.71
CA PRO A 433 10.91 18.45 -16.35
C PRO A 433 9.69 17.67 -16.80
N ILE A 434 8.71 17.53 -15.92
CA ILE A 434 7.41 16.94 -16.21
C ILE A 434 6.38 18.07 -16.11
N ALA A 435 5.90 18.54 -17.26
CA ALA A 435 4.86 19.54 -17.32
C ALA A 435 3.51 18.87 -17.09
N VAL A 436 2.84 19.23 -16.00
CA VAL A 436 1.49 18.78 -15.67
C VAL A 436 0.58 19.98 -15.58
N PRO A 437 -0.56 19.98 -16.29
CA PRO A 437 -1.56 21.04 -16.15
C PRO A 437 -2.01 21.16 -14.68
N GLN A 438 -2.17 22.38 -14.21
CA GLN A 438 -2.59 22.65 -12.84
C GLN A 438 -4.09 22.89 -12.79
N GLY A 439 -4.75 22.30 -11.77
CA GLY A 439 -6.18 22.45 -11.53
C GLY A 439 -6.57 23.76 -10.82
N PRO A 440 -7.75 23.82 -10.21
CA PRO A 440 -8.62 22.64 -10.03
C PRO A 440 -9.32 22.19 -11.31
N PHE A 441 -9.47 20.88 -11.46
CA PHE A 441 -10.26 20.24 -12.50
C PHE A 441 -11.53 19.66 -11.87
N GLY A 442 -12.45 19.22 -12.74
CA GLY A 442 -13.68 18.57 -12.32
C GLY A 442 -14.80 19.54 -11.97
N THR A 443 -15.93 18.96 -11.63
CA THR A 443 -17.19 19.67 -11.34
C THR A 443 -17.92 18.95 -10.20
N VAL A 444 -18.98 19.57 -9.67
CA VAL A 444 -19.84 18.92 -8.69
C VAL A 444 -20.64 17.82 -9.37
N CYS A 445 -20.49 16.57 -8.88
CA CYS A 445 -21.32 15.45 -9.31
C CYS A 445 -22.76 15.63 -8.86
N SER A 446 -23.70 15.29 -9.73
CA SER A 446 -25.14 15.35 -9.39
C SER A 446 -25.57 14.27 -8.39
N SER A 447 -24.82 13.18 -8.33
CA SER A 447 -24.96 12.10 -7.34
C SER A 447 -23.59 11.54 -7.03
N VAL A 448 -23.31 11.28 -5.76
CA VAL A 448 -22.07 10.59 -5.31
C VAL A 448 -22.52 9.33 -4.61
N ASN A 449 -22.11 8.19 -5.13
CA ASN A 449 -22.37 6.86 -4.54
C ASN A 449 -21.05 6.24 -4.09
N SER A 450 -20.37 6.90 -3.14
CA SER A 450 -19.09 6.42 -2.62
C SER A 450 -19.20 6.28 -1.10
N SER A 451 -18.86 5.09 -0.59
CA SER A 451 -18.76 4.84 0.85
C SER A 451 -17.54 5.51 1.47
N SER A 452 -16.47 5.70 0.70
CA SER A 452 -15.23 6.32 1.16
C SER A 452 -15.39 7.79 1.58
N VAL A 453 -16.27 8.52 0.92
CA VAL A 453 -16.59 9.92 1.27
C VAL A 453 -17.06 10.04 2.72
N GLU A 454 -17.86 9.08 3.20
CA GLU A 454 -18.33 9.07 4.59
C GLU A 454 -17.22 8.73 5.58
N ASP A 455 -16.29 7.83 5.19
CA ASP A 455 -15.19 7.39 6.04
C ASP A 455 -14.19 8.51 6.30
N PHE A 456 -13.74 9.22 5.26
CA PHE A 456 -12.84 10.37 5.45
C PHE A 456 -13.52 11.56 6.13
N ALA A 457 -14.80 11.79 5.92
CA ALA A 457 -15.55 12.82 6.64
C ALA A 457 -15.61 12.49 8.16
N SER A 458 -15.82 11.23 8.50
CA SER A 458 -15.80 10.74 9.87
C SER A 458 -14.42 10.89 10.51
N LEU A 459 -13.35 10.52 9.77
CA LEU A 459 -11.97 10.68 10.21
C LEU A 459 -11.59 12.15 10.40
N ALA A 460 -11.96 13.03 9.47
CA ALA A 460 -11.71 14.48 9.57
C ALA A 460 -12.40 15.08 10.81
N SER A 461 -13.64 14.68 11.08
CA SER A 461 -14.37 15.10 12.30
C SER A 461 -13.64 14.63 13.56
N MET A 462 -13.21 13.38 13.59
CA MET A 462 -12.45 12.82 14.71
C MET A 462 -11.11 13.56 14.90
N ALA A 463 -10.34 13.75 13.83
CA ALA A 463 -9.07 14.46 13.85
C ALA A 463 -9.20 15.88 14.44
N LYS A 464 -10.22 16.60 14.00
CA LYS A 464 -10.53 17.94 14.51
C LYS A 464 -10.79 17.94 16.02
N THR A 465 -11.55 16.97 16.54
CA THR A 465 -11.83 16.86 17.98
C THR A 465 -10.57 16.54 18.80
N MET A 466 -9.57 15.93 18.20
CA MET A 466 -8.28 15.60 18.81
C MET A 466 -7.27 16.74 18.73
N GLY A 467 -7.56 17.81 18.00
CA GLY A 467 -6.70 18.97 17.87
C GLY A 467 -5.75 18.96 16.68
N PHE A 468 -5.95 18.08 15.69
CA PHE A 468 -5.29 18.21 14.40
C PHE A 468 -5.85 19.42 13.62
N SER A 469 -5.01 20.08 12.86
CA SER A 469 -5.48 21.05 11.88
C SER A 469 -6.14 20.30 10.72
N THR A 470 -7.38 20.67 10.39
CA THR A 470 -8.12 20.14 9.23
C THR A 470 -8.53 21.32 8.34
N TYR A 471 -8.44 21.18 7.01
CA TYR A 471 -8.60 22.26 6.04
C TYR A 471 -9.78 22.05 5.10
#